data_0011c2e275b5cf1fc9ba6e5434908035
#
_entry.id   0011c2e275b5cf1fc9ba6e5434908035
#
_cell.length_a   1.000
_cell.length_b   1.000
_cell.length_c   1.000
_cell.angle_alpha   90.00
_cell.angle_beta   90.00
_cell.angle_gamma   90.00
#
_symmetry.space_group_name_H-M   'P 1'
#
loop_
_entity.id
_entity.type
_entity.pdbx_description
1 polymer ?
#
loop_
_entity_poly.entity_id
_entity_poly.type
_entity_poly.pdbx_seq_one_letter_code
_entity_poly.pdbx_strand_id
1 'polypeptide(L)'
;MNREPLPDDVRRFVLASVPSVPYIESLLLMRRDAGATWNAPQLAGRLYVPVAQAAHLLESLRTAEIAVRVPDAEGVYRYQPSRELAELLDRVAAHYAGNLLGVTDLIHSSLNRRANQFADAFRWRKDS
;
A
#
# COMPACT_ATOMS: atom_id res chain seq x y z
N MET A 1 7.42 -3.32 -27.04
CA MET A 1 6.43 -3.03 -26.00
C MET A 1 6.98 -1.97 -25.07
N ASN A 2 6.49 -0.77 -25.21
CA ASN A 2 7.00 0.36 -24.44
C ASN A 2 6.33 0.40 -23.09
N ARG A 3 7.03 -0.09 -22.07
CA ARG A 3 6.68 0.25 -20.71
C ARG A 3 7.22 1.64 -20.47
N GLU A 4 6.33 2.62 -20.47
CA GLU A 4 6.74 3.94 -20.07
C GLU A 4 7.27 3.87 -18.64
N PRO A 5 8.42 4.49 -18.35
CA PRO A 5 8.91 4.52 -16.98
C PRO A 5 7.90 5.24 -16.10
N LEU A 6 7.75 4.76 -14.88
CA LEU A 6 6.87 5.41 -13.91
C LEU A 6 7.40 6.81 -13.60
N PRO A 7 6.51 7.81 -13.44
CA PRO A 7 6.92 9.13 -12.98
C PRO A 7 7.68 9.04 -11.67
N ASP A 8 8.63 9.93 -11.44
CA ASP A 8 9.50 9.89 -10.27
C ASP A 8 8.72 9.92 -8.96
N ASP A 9 7.65 10.71 -8.88
CA ASP A 9 6.84 10.81 -7.67
C ASP A 9 6.09 9.51 -7.38
N VAL A 10 5.55 8.87 -8.40
CA VAL A 10 4.87 7.57 -8.27
C VAL A 10 5.87 6.50 -7.86
N ARG A 11 7.01 6.45 -8.52
CA ARG A 11 8.06 5.49 -8.22
C ARG A 11 8.55 5.64 -6.78
N ARG A 12 8.80 6.87 -6.35
CA ARG A 12 9.26 7.18 -5.00
C ARG A 12 8.23 6.76 -3.96
N PHE A 13 6.95 7.04 -4.22
CA PHE A 13 5.87 6.64 -3.32
C PHE A 13 5.82 5.12 -3.18
N VAL A 14 5.85 4.38 -4.29
CA VAL A 14 5.80 2.92 -4.25
C VAL A 14 6.98 2.36 -3.47
N LEU A 15 8.20 2.83 -3.76
CA LEU A 15 9.41 2.33 -3.10
C LEU A 15 9.45 2.65 -1.61
N ALA A 16 8.98 3.84 -1.22
CA ALA A 16 9.11 4.31 0.16
C ALA A 16 7.91 3.93 1.04
N SER A 17 6.71 3.83 0.46
CA SER A 17 5.48 3.80 1.23
C SER A 17 4.61 2.57 1.01
N VAL A 18 4.90 1.74 0.02
CA VAL A 18 4.08 0.56 -0.29
C VAL A 18 4.86 -0.70 0.11
N PRO A 19 4.55 -1.29 1.26
CA PRO A 19 5.30 -2.45 1.76
C PRO A 19 4.91 -3.77 1.09
N SER A 20 3.74 -3.84 0.45
CA SER A 20 3.25 -5.09 -0.13
C SER A 20 2.19 -4.85 -1.18
N VAL A 21 1.91 -5.87 -1.99
CA VAL A 21 0.83 -5.83 -2.97
C VAL A 21 -0.55 -5.70 -2.27
N PRO A 22 -0.86 -6.44 -1.20
CA PRO A 22 -2.13 -6.21 -0.50
C PRO A 22 -2.32 -4.77 -0.01
N TYR A 23 -1.25 -4.09 0.36
CA TYR A 23 -1.32 -2.69 0.77
C TYR A 23 -1.80 -1.80 -0.38
N ILE A 24 -1.16 -1.90 -1.56
CA ILE A 24 -1.56 -1.07 -2.70
C ILE A 24 -2.97 -1.44 -3.18
N GLU A 25 -3.34 -2.72 -3.15
CA GLU A 25 -4.69 -3.14 -3.51
C GLU A 25 -5.73 -2.59 -2.54
N SER A 26 -5.42 -2.53 -1.24
CA SER A 26 -6.30 -1.95 -0.23
C SER A 26 -6.56 -0.47 -0.50
N LEU A 27 -5.51 0.30 -0.71
CA LEU A 27 -5.65 1.74 -0.93
C LEU A 27 -6.40 2.04 -2.24
N LEU A 28 -6.15 1.26 -3.29
CA LEU A 28 -6.83 1.46 -4.57
C LEU A 28 -8.30 1.07 -4.49
N LEU A 29 -8.62 0.03 -3.73
CA LEU A 29 -10.01 -0.38 -3.49
C LEU A 29 -10.77 0.69 -2.73
N MET A 30 -10.18 1.23 -1.67
CA MET A 30 -10.80 2.29 -0.88
C MET A 30 -10.94 3.58 -1.69
N ARG A 31 -9.94 3.91 -2.51
CA ARG A 31 -9.97 5.06 -3.39
C ARG A 31 -11.12 4.96 -4.41
N ARG A 32 -11.31 3.79 -5.00
CA ARG A 32 -12.36 3.57 -6.00
C ARG A 32 -13.76 3.85 -5.44
N ASP A 33 -13.98 3.48 -4.17
CA ASP A 33 -15.24 3.70 -3.47
C ASP A 33 -15.04 4.70 -2.32
N ALA A 34 -14.54 5.89 -2.64
CA ALA A 34 -14.07 6.87 -1.65
C ALA A 34 -15.13 7.29 -0.63
N GLY A 35 -16.42 7.23 -0.99
CA GLY A 35 -17.51 7.54 -0.07
C GLY A 35 -17.90 6.40 0.86
N ALA A 36 -17.39 5.20 0.63
CA ALA A 36 -17.73 4.03 1.42
C ALA A 36 -16.93 3.94 2.71
N THR A 37 -17.48 3.24 3.68
CA THR A 37 -16.78 2.89 4.92
C THR A 37 -16.32 1.44 4.84
N TRP A 38 -15.22 1.13 5.53
CA TRP A 38 -14.58 -0.18 5.48
C TRP A 38 -14.25 -0.68 6.87
N ASN A 39 -14.50 -1.95 7.11
CA ASN A 39 -14.00 -2.64 8.30
C ASN A 39 -13.11 -3.82 7.88
N ALA A 40 -12.45 -4.44 8.84
CA ALA A 40 -11.52 -5.53 8.56
C ALA A 40 -12.19 -6.74 7.88
N PRO A 41 -13.36 -7.23 8.32
CA PRO A 41 -14.00 -8.35 7.63
C PRO A 41 -14.36 -8.04 6.17
N GLN A 42 -14.84 -6.84 5.88
CA GLN A 42 -15.18 -6.44 4.50
C GLN A 42 -13.93 -6.41 3.62
N LEU A 43 -12.86 -5.78 4.10
CA LEU A 43 -11.63 -5.70 3.35
C LEU A 43 -11.02 -7.08 3.15
N ALA A 44 -11.02 -7.92 4.18
CA ALA A 44 -10.53 -9.28 4.11
C ALA A 44 -11.23 -10.09 3.02
N GLY A 45 -12.55 -9.97 2.95
CA GLY A 45 -13.35 -10.66 1.93
C GLY A 45 -13.04 -10.21 0.51
N ARG A 46 -12.76 -8.93 0.33
CA ARG A 46 -12.43 -8.37 -0.99
C ARG A 46 -11.02 -8.72 -1.45
N LEU A 47 -10.08 -8.84 -0.53
CA LEU A 47 -8.66 -9.10 -0.85
C LEU A 47 -8.28 -10.58 -0.69
N TYR A 48 -9.18 -11.41 -0.17
CA TYR A 48 -8.89 -12.82 0.11
C TYR A 48 -7.70 -12.98 1.07
N VAL A 49 -7.70 -12.18 2.14
CA VAL A 49 -6.68 -12.22 3.19
C VAL A 49 -7.34 -12.48 4.54
N PRO A 50 -6.58 -12.94 5.55
CA PRO A 50 -7.13 -13.07 6.90
C PRO A 50 -7.61 -11.74 7.46
N VAL A 51 -8.63 -11.77 8.31
CA VAL A 51 -9.20 -10.56 8.93
C VAL A 51 -8.13 -9.79 9.72
N ALA A 52 -7.26 -10.48 10.43
CA ALA A 52 -6.18 -9.83 11.18
C ALA A 52 -5.24 -9.03 10.26
N GLN A 53 -4.95 -9.56 9.09
CA GLN A 53 -4.13 -8.86 8.09
C GLN A 53 -4.86 -7.62 7.55
N ALA A 54 -6.16 -7.76 7.27
CA ALA A 54 -6.97 -6.63 6.81
C ALA A 54 -7.05 -5.52 7.86
N ALA A 55 -7.19 -5.88 9.14
CA ALA A 55 -7.16 -4.92 10.24
C ALA A 55 -5.83 -4.16 10.29
N HIS A 56 -4.73 -4.88 10.11
CA HIS A 56 -3.39 -4.27 10.06
C HIS A 56 -3.24 -3.33 8.86
N LEU A 57 -3.74 -3.73 7.69
CA LEU A 57 -3.71 -2.89 6.49
C LEU A 57 -4.48 -1.58 6.70
N LEU A 58 -5.68 -1.64 7.27
CA LEU A 58 -6.48 -0.45 7.55
C LEU A 58 -5.76 0.49 8.51
N GLU A 59 -5.15 -0.04 9.55
CA GLU A 59 -4.41 0.77 10.52
C GLU A 59 -3.15 1.36 9.90
N SER A 60 -2.47 0.62 9.01
CA SER A 60 -1.32 1.13 8.26
C SER A 60 -1.72 2.29 7.34
N LEU A 61 -2.87 2.16 6.66
CA LEU A 61 -3.38 3.23 5.79
C LEU A 61 -3.76 4.47 6.61
N ARG A 62 -4.29 4.29 7.82
CA ARG A 62 -4.57 5.40 8.73
C ARG A 62 -3.28 6.10 9.15
N THR A 63 -2.27 5.35 9.53
CA THR A 63 -0.97 5.90 9.93
C THR A 63 -0.34 6.70 8.79
N ALA A 64 -0.54 6.26 7.55
CA ALA A 64 -0.06 6.96 6.36
C ALA A 64 -0.94 8.15 5.95
N GLU A 65 -2.01 8.43 6.69
CA GLU A 65 -2.97 9.51 6.42
C GLU A 65 -3.72 9.34 5.11
N ILE A 66 -3.82 8.11 4.62
CA ILE A 66 -4.64 7.75 3.45
C ILE A 66 -6.08 7.51 3.88
N ALA A 67 -6.26 6.89 5.05
CA ALA A 67 -7.56 6.62 5.61
C ALA A 67 -7.71 7.31 6.96
N VAL A 68 -8.96 7.53 7.38
CA VAL A 68 -9.29 8.06 8.70
C VAL A 68 -10.25 7.10 9.39
N ARG A 69 -10.23 7.10 10.71
CA ARG A 69 -11.24 6.38 11.49
C ARG A 69 -12.56 7.14 11.44
N VAL A 70 -13.64 6.41 11.24
CA VAL A 70 -14.98 7.01 11.27
C VAL A 70 -15.33 7.27 12.74
N PRO A 71 -15.73 8.50 13.13
CA PRO A 71 -16.13 8.79 14.51
C PRO A 71 -17.29 7.90 14.96
N ASP A 72 -17.26 7.49 16.22
CA ASP A 72 -18.30 6.67 16.85
C ASP A 72 -18.54 5.30 16.22
N ALA A 73 -17.60 4.82 15.41
CA ALA A 73 -17.67 3.52 14.77
C ALA A 73 -16.32 2.81 14.90
N GLU A 74 -16.14 2.04 15.97
CA GLU A 74 -14.89 1.36 16.22
C GLU A 74 -14.55 0.39 15.09
N GLY A 75 -13.29 0.45 14.62
CA GLY A 75 -12.81 -0.44 13.56
C GLY A 75 -13.32 -0.12 12.17
N VAL A 76 -13.92 1.05 11.97
CA VAL A 76 -14.45 1.48 10.68
C VAL A 76 -13.61 2.64 10.15
N TYR A 77 -13.25 2.56 8.88
CA TYR A 77 -12.35 3.50 8.22
C TYR A 77 -12.95 4.02 6.92
N ARG A 78 -12.47 5.19 6.50
CA ARG A 78 -12.87 5.82 5.24
C ARG A 78 -11.64 6.39 4.54
N TYR A 79 -11.61 6.31 3.21
CA TYR A 79 -10.59 6.94 2.38
C TYR A 79 -10.75 8.45 2.47
N GLN A 80 -9.71 9.13 2.99
CA GLN A 80 -9.76 10.59 3.13
C GLN A 80 -8.35 11.18 3.18
N PRO A 81 -7.56 11.03 2.11
CA PRO A 81 -6.25 11.68 2.05
C PRO A 81 -6.39 13.18 1.84
N SER A 82 -5.32 13.92 2.13
CA SER A 82 -5.24 15.33 1.76
C SER A 82 -5.36 15.49 0.24
N ARG A 83 -5.64 16.69 -0.22
CA ARG A 83 -5.75 16.95 -1.66
C ARG A 83 -4.47 16.58 -2.41
N GLU A 84 -3.31 16.98 -1.87
CA GLU A 84 -2.03 16.68 -2.50
C GLU A 84 -1.77 15.17 -2.56
N LEU A 85 -2.03 14.48 -1.46
CA LEU A 85 -1.87 13.03 -1.41
C LEU A 85 -2.86 12.35 -2.35
N ALA A 86 -4.12 12.81 -2.39
CA ALA A 86 -5.13 12.25 -3.29
C ALA A 86 -4.71 12.36 -4.75
N GLU A 87 -4.13 13.49 -5.15
CA GLU A 87 -3.63 13.68 -6.52
C GLU A 87 -2.50 12.69 -6.85
N LEU A 88 -1.58 12.47 -5.91
CA LEU A 88 -0.54 11.47 -6.07
C LEU A 88 -1.13 10.07 -6.18
N LEU A 89 -2.08 9.72 -5.33
CA LEU A 89 -2.72 8.40 -5.35
C LEU A 89 -3.52 8.19 -6.64
N ASP A 90 -4.10 9.24 -7.21
CA ASP A 90 -4.75 9.16 -8.52
C ASP A 90 -3.76 8.76 -9.61
N ARG A 91 -2.56 9.32 -9.59
CA ARG A 91 -1.50 8.96 -10.54
C ARG A 91 -1.00 7.54 -10.29
N VAL A 92 -0.86 7.15 -9.03
CA VAL A 92 -0.48 5.77 -8.67
C VAL A 92 -1.52 4.79 -9.22
N ALA A 93 -2.80 5.08 -9.06
CA ALA A 93 -3.88 4.24 -9.57
C ALA A 93 -3.82 4.09 -11.09
N ALA A 94 -3.61 5.20 -11.80
CA ALA A 94 -3.51 5.17 -13.26
C ALA A 94 -2.33 4.32 -13.75
N HIS A 95 -1.17 4.47 -13.11
CA HIS A 95 0.01 3.71 -13.50
C HIS A 95 -0.07 2.25 -13.07
N TYR A 96 -0.70 1.95 -11.95
CA TYR A 96 -0.92 0.57 -11.53
C TYR A 96 -1.78 -0.18 -12.55
N ALA A 97 -2.86 0.44 -13.00
CA ALA A 97 -3.74 -0.16 -14.01
C ALA A 97 -3.03 -0.35 -15.35
N GLY A 98 -2.18 0.60 -15.76
CA GLY A 98 -1.47 0.56 -17.04
C GLY A 98 -0.15 -0.20 -17.01
N ASN A 99 0.44 -0.40 -15.85
CA ASN A 99 1.75 -1.05 -15.72
C ASN A 99 1.83 -1.87 -14.43
N LEU A 100 0.95 -2.85 -14.32
CA LEU A 100 0.87 -3.73 -13.15
C LEU A 100 2.21 -4.39 -12.85
N LEU A 101 2.88 -4.94 -13.88
CA LEU A 101 4.15 -5.63 -13.70
C LEU A 101 5.25 -4.69 -13.19
N GLY A 102 5.32 -3.47 -13.74
CA GLY A 102 6.33 -2.50 -13.30
C GLY A 102 6.17 -2.11 -11.84
N VAL A 103 4.93 -1.87 -11.41
CA VAL A 103 4.66 -1.50 -10.02
C VAL A 103 4.92 -2.68 -9.07
N THR A 104 4.46 -3.87 -9.42
CA THR A 104 4.69 -5.06 -8.58
C THR A 104 6.18 -5.40 -8.49
N ASP A 105 6.93 -5.22 -9.57
CA ASP A 105 8.39 -5.42 -9.56
C ASP A 105 9.08 -4.44 -8.61
N LEU A 106 8.63 -3.19 -8.57
CA LEU A 106 9.17 -2.19 -7.61
C LEU A 106 8.90 -2.60 -6.16
N ILE A 107 7.70 -3.08 -5.88
CA ILE A 107 7.33 -3.55 -4.54
C ILE A 107 8.21 -4.73 -4.14
N HIS A 108 8.36 -5.71 -5.03
CA HIS A 108 9.18 -6.90 -4.76
C HIS A 108 10.66 -6.56 -4.62
N SER A 109 11.17 -5.64 -5.44
CA SER A 109 12.55 -5.14 -5.33
C SER A 109 12.81 -4.51 -3.96
N SER A 110 11.87 -3.71 -3.48
CA SER A 110 11.97 -3.08 -2.16
C SER A 110 12.00 -4.13 -1.05
N LEU A 111 11.13 -5.14 -1.14
CA LEU A 111 11.09 -6.24 -0.17
C LEU A 111 12.39 -7.04 -0.19
N ASN A 112 12.89 -7.39 -1.38
CA ASN A 112 14.15 -8.12 -1.53
C ASN A 112 15.33 -7.35 -0.95
N ARG A 113 15.36 -6.05 -1.16
CA ARG A 113 16.42 -5.19 -0.61
C ARG A 113 16.40 -5.18 0.91
N ARG A 114 15.22 -5.08 1.51
CA ARG A 114 15.04 -5.15 2.96
C ARG A 114 15.45 -6.51 3.52
N ALA A 115 15.06 -7.59 2.85
CA ALA A 115 15.43 -8.95 3.23
C ALA A 115 16.94 -9.15 3.17
N ASN A 116 17.60 -8.66 2.11
CA ASN A 116 19.05 -8.75 1.95
C ASN A 116 19.78 -7.96 3.02
N GLN A 117 19.31 -6.77 3.34
CA GLN A 117 19.88 -5.95 4.42
C GLN A 117 19.76 -6.67 5.77
N PHE A 118 18.63 -7.28 6.03
CA PHE A 118 18.42 -8.05 7.26
C PHE A 118 19.36 -9.25 7.31
N ALA A 119 19.47 -10.00 6.21
CA ALA A 119 20.34 -11.17 6.13
C ALA A 119 21.81 -10.78 6.31
N ASP A 120 22.24 -9.69 5.71
CA ASP A 120 23.62 -9.19 5.83
C ASP A 120 23.91 -8.75 7.27
N ALA A 121 22.99 -8.05 7.91
CA ALA A 121 23.13 -7.64 9.31
C ALA A 121 23.20 -8.85 10.24
N PHE A 122 22.40 -9.88 9.98
CA PHE A 122 22.40 -11.11 10.76
C PHE A 122 23.69 -11.91 10.57
N ARG A 123 24.18 -11.97 9.33
CA ARG A 123 25.43 -12.65 8.99
C ARG A 123 26.63 -11.98 9.68
N TRP A 124 26.60 -10.67 9.73
CA TRP A 124 27.65 -9.88 10.38
C TRP A 124 27.76 -10.19 11.87
N ARG A 125 26.61 -10.36 12.55
CA ARG A 125 26.58 -10.72 13.97
C ARG A 125 27.13 -12.12 14.24
N LYS A 126 27.01 -13.02 13.27
CA LYS A 126 27.46 -14.40 13.41
C LYS A 126 28.99 -14.52 13.30
N ASP A 127 29.63 -13.61 12.61
CA ASP A 127 31.08 -13.62 12.35
C ASP A 127 31.90 -12.82 13.38
N SER A 128 31.23 -12.23 14.37
CA SER A 128 31.93 -11.48 15.41
C SER A 128 32.13 -12.26 16.69
#